data_d3d83ee649c822bc06956464ffc5f88e
#
_entry.id   d3d83ee649c822bc06956464ffc5f88e
#
_cell.length_a   1.000
_cell.length_b   1.000
_cell.length_c   1.000
_cell.angle_alpha   90.00
_cell.angle_beta   90.00
_cell.angle_gamma   90.00
#
_symmetry.space_group_name_H-M   'P 1'
#
loop_
_entity.id
_entity.type
_entity.pdbx_description
1 polymer ?
#
loop_
_entity_poly.entity_id
_entity_poly.type
_entity_poly.pdbx_seq_one_letter_code
_entity_poly.pdbx_strand_id
1 'polypeptide(L)'
;MSDDPIRGDLSGDKVLLGGEATEELYGQGSFGRPVEGGLQLSLVEAAYLLDRGRIAVRLEGADLDFRPFFEKATAIEAGFEFRYVVYKDLRERGYYVQPGVTDFRVYPRGGKPGKTPAEFYVQVFSERQPVPLRDLVEPMKVTRQMRKRLMLAVVDEESDITFYEARERELKGDMKVEVGGGTATLLEDRVMLWDPESSERIHEGGFYGKAGGGRLQLSLVESAYLLEKGLLGIVDRSGEPLSLEEFVRRSRSVEEDFDMKHRVYRDLREKDLVVKTGFKFGSHFRVYKRVESSRKVPHSEYLVHSIPEDHVFHLPVVSRAVRLAHSVRKVMVFARDEGGMVKYLEIGRLKP
;
A
#
# COMPACT_ATOMS: atom_id res chain seq x y z
N MET A 1 40.65 2.71 26.48
CA MET A 1 39.32 3.30 26.19
C MET A 1 38.61 3.32 27.53
N SER A 2 38.15 4.46 27.99
CA SER A 2 37.44 4.55 29.29
C SER A 2 36.16 3.72 29.21
N ASP A 3 35.96 2.82 30.18
CA ASP A 3 34.74 2.00 30.29
C ASP A 3 33.52 2.81 30.74
N ASP A 4 33.65 4.11 30.96
CA ASP A 4 32.59 4.98 31.41
C ASP A 4 31.69 5.41 30.21
N PRO A 5 30.37 5.27 30.32
CA PRO A 5 29.45 5.68 29.27
C PRO A 5 29.49 7.20 29.06
N ILE A 6 29.39 7.63 27.79
CA ILE A 6 29.36 9.06 27.43
C ILE A 6 28.11 9.69 28.06
N ARG A 7 28.27 10.79 28.79
CA ARG A 7 27.19 11.46 29.53
C ARG A 7 26.52 12.52 28.66
N GLY A 8 25.17 12.57 28.73
CA GLY A 8 24.37 13.59 28.06
C GLY A 8 23.20 14.07 28.90
N ASP A 9 22.72 15.23 28.55
CA ASP A 9 21.60 15.87 29.24
C ASP A 9 20.33 15.86 28.37
N LEU A 10 19.21 15.42 28.93
CA LEU A 10 17.91 15.49 28.28
C LEU A 10 17.41 16.94 28.29
N SER A 11 17.19 17.49 27.10
CA SER A 11 16.69 18.86 26.90
C SER A 11 15.53 18.83 25.88
N GLY A 12 14.31 19.01 26.37
CA GLY A 12 13.11 18.93 25.56
C GLY A 12 12.95 17.54 24.92
N ASP A 13 12.95 17.48 23.58
CA ASP A 13 12.83 16.27 22.78
C ASP A 13 14.18 15.73 22.26
N LYS A 14 15.30 16.16 22.85
CA LYS A 14 16.66 15.79 22.45
C LYS A 14 17.54 15.44 23.63
N VAL A 15 18.59 14.65 23.36
CA VAL A 15 19.70 14.44 24.31
C VAL A 15 20.97 15.08 23.73
N LEU A 16 21.60 15.93 24.51
CA LEU A 16 22.81 16.64 24.13
C LEU A 16 24.03 15.98 24.82
N LEU A 17 25.00 15.57 24.00
CA LEU A 17 26.25 14.95 24.42
C LEU A 17 27.43 15.88 24.13
N GLY A 18 28.51 15.75 24.86
CA GLY A 18 29.74 16.50 24.62
C GLY A 18 30.47 16.13 23.31
N GLY A 19 31.54 16.88 22.99
CA GLY A 19 32.27 16.75 21.72
C GLY A 19 32.87 15.37 21.47
N GLU A 20 33.30 14.65 22.53
CA GLU A 20 33.80 13.27 22.47
C GLU A 20 32.85 12.29 21.81
N ALA A 21 31.51 12.48 22.00
CA ALA A 21 30.46 11.66 21.38
C ALA A 21 30.46 11.72 19.85
N THR A 22 30.97 12.81 19.27
CA THR A 22 30.90 13.03 17.82
C THR A 22 31.75 12.01 17.05
N GLU A 23 32.95 11.70 17.52
CA GLU A 23 33.82 10.72 16.87
C GLU A 23 33.31 9.30 17.10
N GLU A 24 32.95 8.97 18.33
CA GLU A 24 32.58 7.61 18.72
C GLU A 24 31.19 7.22 18.23
N LEU A 25 30.18 8.07 18.43
CA LEU A 25 28.79 7.71 18.10
C LEU A 25 28.42 8.11 16.67
N TYR A 26 28.75 9.32 16.23
CA TYR A 26 28.46 9.76 14.88
C TYR A 26 29.46 9.20 13.86
N GLY A 27 30.76 9.30 14.11
CA GLY A 27 31.81 8.83 13.18
C GLY A 27 31.69 7.33 12.88
N GLN A 28 31.55 6.50 13.91
CA GLN A 28 31.48 5.04 13.78
C GLN A 28 30.07 4.53 13.50
N GLY A 29 29.06 5.06 14.21
CA GLY A 29 27.68 4.54 14.22
C GLY A 29 26.66 5.38 13.46
N SER A 30 27.02 6.58 13.02
CA SER A 30 26.13 7.57 12.39
C SER A 30 24.90 7.89 13.25
N PHE A 31 25.05 7.89 14.58
CA PHE A 31 24.02 8.32 15.51
C PHE A 31 24.05 9.85 15.66
N GLY A 32 22.87 10.44 15.76
CA GLY A 32 22.71 11.85 16.05
C GLY A 32 23.10 12.79 14.92
N ARG A 33 23.15 14.06 15.29
CA ARG A 33 23.56 15.17 14.43
C ARG A 33 24.65 16.00 15.16
N PRO A 34 25.83 16.21 14.57
CA PRO A 34 26.82 17.13 15.13
C PRO A 34 26.26 18.54 15.25
N VAL A 35 26.50 19.15 16.40
CA VAL A 35 26.15 20.54 16.73
C VAL A 35 27.33 21.23 17.30
N GLU A 36 27.27 22.55 17.49
CA GLU A 36 28.37 23.31 18.12
C GLU A 36 28.58 22.77 19.55
N GLY A 37 29.80 22.32 19.82
CA GLY A 37 30.21 21.78 21.10
C GLY A 37 29.83 20.31 21.40
N GLY A 38 29.19 19.58 20.44
CA GLY A 38 28.85 18.19 20.73
C GLY A 38 28.00 17.46 19.71
N LEU A 39 27.22 16.52 20.22
CA LEU A 39 26.33 15.67 19.43
C LEU A 39 24.89 15.72 19.98
N GLN A 40 23.95 15.98 19.12
CA GLN A 40 22.52 15.95 19.42
C GLN A 40 21.90 14.62 18.98
N LEU A 41 21.29 13.89 19.91
CA LEU A 41 20.51 12.67 19.63
C LEU A 41 19.00 12.95 19.67
N SER A 42 18.24 12.27 18.83
CA SER A 42 16.81 12.13 19.02
C SER A 42 16.51 11.21 20.22
N LEU A 43 15.28 11.29 20.75
CA LEU A 43 14.89 10.43 21.89
C LEU A 43 15.05 8.93 21.56
N VAL A 44 14.72 8.52 20.33
CA VAL A 44 14.82 7.11 19.93
C VAL A 44 16.27 6.63 19.81
N GLU A 45 17.17 7.48 19.32
CA GLU A 45 18.62 7.17 19.30
C GLU A 45 19.19 7.10 20.71
N ALA A 46 18.79 8.04 21.57
CA ALA A 46 19.22 8.06 22.96
C ALA A 46 18.71 6.83 23.72
N ALA A 47 17.42 6.46 23.57
CA ALA A 47 16.87 5.24 24.18
C ALA A 47 17.64 3.99 23.76
N TYR A 48 17.94 3.85 22.46
CA TYR A 48 18.70 2.71 21.94
C TYR A 48 20.12 2.63 22.49
N LEU A 49 20.82 3.76 22.59
CA LEU A 49 22.19 3.83 23.12
C LEU A 49 22.22 3.63 24.65
N LEU A 50 21.21 4.15 25.36
CA LEU A 50 21.03 3.97 26.80
C LEU A 50 20.74 2.50 27.15
N ASP A 51 19.85 1.83 26.40
CA ASP A 51 19.53 0.39 26.54
C ASP A 51 20.80 -0.49 26.36
N ARG A 52 21.75 -0.03 25.56
CA ARG A 52 23.05 -0.71 25.33
C ARG A 52 24.16 -0.27 26.24
N GLY A 53 23.91 0.59 27.21
CA GLY A 53 24.93 1.08 28.14
C GLY A 53 26.01 1.95 27.49
N ARG A 54 25.78 2.47 26.27
CA ARG A 54 26.76 3.28 25.54
C ARG A 54 26.76 4.75 25.94
N ILE A 55 25.63 5.20 26.51
CA ILE A 55 25.47 6.54 27.05
C ILE A 55 24.80 6.47 28.44
N ALA A 56 25.04 7.50 29.23
CA ALA A 56 24.25 7.80 30.43
C ALA A 56 23.50 9.11 30.20
N VAL A 57 22.23 9.16 30.55
CA VAL A 57 21.38 10.34 30.36
C VAL A 57 21.03 10.96 31.70
N ARG A 58 21.12 12.29 31.81
CA ARG A 58 20.72 13.05 32.99
C ARG A 58 19.53 13.97 32.69
N LEU A 59 18.72 14.19 33.67
CA LEU A 59 17.71 15.23 33.68
C LEU A 59 17.84 16.06 34.94
N GLU A 60 18.01 17.37 34.81
CA GLU A 60 18.19 18.30 35.96
C GLU A 60 19.30 17.85 36.93
N GLY A 61 20.35 17.25 36.38
CA GLY A 61 21.51 16.77 37.14
C GLY A 61 21.38 15.37 37.75
N ALA A 62 20.21 14.71 37.67
CA ALA A 62 19.99 13.34 38.11
C ALA A 62 20.10 12.35 36.97
N ASP A 63 20.78 11.23 37.19
CA ASP A 63 20.87 10.16 36.20
C ASP A 63 19.49 9.51 35.96
N LEU A 64 19.16 9.25 34.69
CA LEU A 64 17.96 8.57 34.26
C LEU A 64 18.31 7.17 33.75
N ASP A 65 17.78 6.16 34.43
CA ASP A 65 17.78 4.79 33.91
C ASP A 65 16.87 4.65 32.69
N PHE A 66 17.01 3.53 31.96
CA PHE A 66 16.24 3.26 30.74
C PHE A 66 14.73 3.41 30.94
N ARG A 67 14.16 2.83 32.01
CA ARG A 67 12.70 2.86 32.22
C ARG A 67 12.16 4.28 32.44
N PRO A 68 12.67 5.11 33.38
CA PRO A 68 12.20 6.49 33.53
C PRO A 68 12.46 7.34 32.29
N PHE A 69 13.56 7.12 31.57
CA PHE A 69 13.79 7.77 30.29
C PHE A 69 12.73 7.40 29.25
N PHE A 70 12.42 6.12 29.12
CA PHE A 70 11.43 5.62 28.16
C PHE A 70 10.02 6.16 28.45
N GLU A 71 9.58 6.10 29.72
CA GLU A 71 8.31 6.66 30.18
C GLU A 71 8.21 8.17 29.86
N LYS A 72 9.31 8.91 30.05
CA LYS A 72 9.36 10.33 29.70
C LYS A 72 9.32 10.57 28.18
N ALA A 73 10.03 9.78 27.41
CA ALA A 73 10.06 9.88 25.94
C ALA A 73 8.67 9.61 25.34
N THR A 74 7.91 8.63 25.88
CA THR A 74 6.52 8.37 25.46
C THR A 74 5.56 9.52 25.81
N ALA A 75 5.83 10.26 26.88
CA ALA A 75 5.06 11.45 27.23
C ALA A 75 5.36 12.66 26.33
N ILE A 76 6.58 12.73 25.77
CA ILE A 76 7.02 13.81 24.88
C ILE A 76 6.58 13.53 23.44
N GLU A 77 6.75 12.28 22.95
CA GLU A 77 6.50 11.90 21.56
C GLU A 77 5.42 10.81 21.48
N ALA A 78 4.24 11.13 20.97
CA ALA A 78 3.18 10.15 20.75
C ALA A 78 3.64 9.01 19.83
N GLY A 79 3.42 7.74 20.22
CA GLY A 79 3.84 6.55 19.48
C GLY A 79 5.36 6.31 19.51
N PHE A 80 6.05 6.89 20.50
CA PHE A 80 7.49 6.69 20.69
C PHE A 80 7.85 5.20 20.81
N GLU A 81 7.06 4.43 21.54
CA GLU A 81 7.25 3.00 21.78
C GLU A 81 7.32 2.21 20.47
N PHE A 82 6.45 2.50 19.51
CA PHE A 82 6.47 1.83 18.21
C PHE A 82 7.70 2.21 17.39
N ARG A 83 8.07 3.51 17.41
CA ARG A 83 9.28 3.98 16.74
C ARG A 83 10.53 3.37 17.36
N TYR A 84 10.59 3.22 18.66
CA TYR A 84 11.71 2.58 19.33
C TYR A 84 11.87 1.11 18.92
N VAL A 85 10.78 0.34 18.90
CA VAL A 85 10.78 -1.07 18.47
C VAL A 85 11.31 -1.21 17.04
N VAL A 86 10.79 -0.40 16.11
CA VAL A 86 11.23 -0.42 14.70
C VAL A 86 12.67 0.04 14.55
N TYR A 87 13.08 1.12 15.24
CA TYR A 87 14.45 1.62 15.21
C TYR A 87 15.43 0.55 15.68
N LYS A 88 15.14 -0.07 16.83
CA LYS A 88 15.97 -1.14 17.43
C LYS A 88 16.12 -2.32 16.48
N ASP A 89 15.01 -2.84 15.94
CA ASP A 89 15.02 -3.98 15.00
C ASP A 89 15.90 -3.68 13.77
N LEU A 90 15.70 -2.53 13.13
CA LEU A 90 16.48 -2.16 11.94
C LEU A 90 17.97 -1.98 12.25
N ARG A 91 18.31 -1.37 13.40
CA ARG A 91 19.72 -1.22 13.84
C ARG A 91 20.37 -2.57 14.15
N GLU A 92 19.64 -3.48 14.79
CA GLU A 92 20.12 -4.84 15.12
C GLU A 92 20.30 -5.71 13.87
N ARG A 93 19.53 -5.48 12.82
CA ARG A 93 19.77 -6.07 11.49
C ARG A 93 20.96 -5.47 10.73
N GLY A 94 21.61 -4.47 11.30
CA GLY A 94 22.81 -3.84 10.73
C GLY A 94 22.54 -2.69 9.76
N TYR A 95 21.33 -2.15 9.72
CA TYR A 95 21.04 -0.95 8.92
C TYR A 95 21.52 0.33 9.64
N TYR A 96 21.98 1.30 8.87
CA TYR A 96 22.05 2.66 9.35
C TYR A 96 20.65 3.29 9.25
N VAL A 97 20.18 3.80 10.38
CA VAL A 97 18.84 4.40 10.52
C VAL A 97 19.01 5.79 11.13
N GLN A 98 18.41 6.79 10.51
CA GLN A 98 18.39 8.16 11.00
C GLN A 98 16.95 8.69 11.03
N PRO A 99 16.59 9.56 11.98
CA PRO A 99 15.34 10.31 11.92
C PRO A 99 15.20 11.07 10.60
N GLY A 100 13.96 11.17 10.07
CA GLY A 100 13.68 11.74 8.77
C GLY A 100 12.42 12.59 8.72
N VAL A 101 12.00 12.93 7.50
CA VAL A 101 10.74 13.67 7.25
C VAL A 101 9.51 12.81 7.58
N THR A 102 9.64 11.50 7.32
CA THR A 102 8.82 10.46 7.93
C THR A 102 9.45 10.11 9.29
N ASP A 103 9.17 8.95 9.85
CA ASP A 103 9.84 8.57 11.11
C ASP A 103 11.34 8.35 10.89
N PHE A 104 11.73 7.56 9.85
CA PHE A 104 13.14 7.22 9.61
C PHE A 104 13.55 7.26 8.15
N ARG A 105 14.87 7.46 7.95
CA ARG A 105 15.60 7.16 6.73
C ARG A 105 16.45 5.93 6.96
N VAL A 106 16.37 4.94 6.10
CA VAL A 106 17.13 3.70 6.17
C VAL A 106 18.05 3.61 4.96
N TYR A 107 19.30 3.29 5.22
CA TYR A 107 20.34 3.19 4.21
C TYR A 107 20.52 1.73 3.79
N PRO A 108 20.92 1.46 2.54
CA PRO A 108 21.13 0.08 2.10
C PRO A 108 22.22 -0.60 2.94
N ARG A 109 22.20 -1.92 3.01
CA ARG A 109 23.23 -2.69 3.74
C ARG A 109 24.63 -2.36 3.21
N GLY A 110 25.56 -2.05 4.13
CA GLY A 110 26.90 -1.60 3.80
C GLY A 110 27.00 -0.12 3.40
N GLY A 111 25.89 0.58 3.17
CA GLY A 111 25.86 2.00 2.89
C GLY A 111 25.86 2.83 4.18
N LYS A 112 26.55 3.98 4.17
CA LYS A 112 26.62 4.91 5.31
C LYS A 112 25.99 6.26 4.99
N PRO A 113 25.31 6.91 5.96
CA PRO A 113 24.90 8.31 5.84
C PRO A 113 26.08 9.21 5.41
N GLY A 114 25.79 10.16 4.52
CA GLY A 114 26.83 11.05 3.97
C GLY A 114 27.66 10.46 2.81
N LYS A 115 27.71 9.13 2.66
CA LYS A 115 28.41 8.45 1.56
C LYS A 115 27.48 7.79 0.57
N THR A 116 26.35 7.25 1.07
CA THR A 116 25.36 6.55 0.27
C THR A 116 24.00 7.22 0.48
N PRO A 117 23.16 7.39 -0.54
CA PRO A 117 21.83 7.90 -0.34
C PRO A 117 20.94 6.88 0.39
N ALA A 118 19.99 7.36 1.19
CA ALA A 118 19.01 6.49 1.83
C ALA A 118 18.21 5.71 0.77
N GLU A 119 17.87 4.48 1.06
CA GLU A 119 17.04 3.62 0.20
C GLU A 119 15.55 3.79 0.54
N PHE A 120 15.23 3.70 1.83
CA PHE A 120 13.87 3.78 2.32
C PHE A 120 13.63 5.00 3.19
N TYR A 121 12.43 5.55 3.06
CA TYR A 121 11.78 6.37 4.06
C TYR A 121 10.75 5.51 4.76
N VAL A 122 10.83 5.43 6.08
CA VAL A 122 10.00 4.53 6.90
C VAL A 122 8.94 5.34 7.62
N GLN A 123 7.73 4.83 7.58
CA GLN A 123 6.60 5.32 8.38
C GLN A 123 6.15 4.20 9.31
N VAL A 124 6.04 4.53 10.60
CA VAL A 124 5.73 3.56 11.65
C VAL A 124 4.28 3.69 12.07
N PHE A 125 3.61 2.56 12.20
CA PHE A 125 2.20 2.48 12.62
C PHE A 125 2.01 1.40 13.68
N SER A 126 1.12 1.66 14.64
CA SER A 126 0.49 0.58 15.39
C SER A 126 -0.52 -0.15 14.51
N GLU A 127 -0.64 -1.46 14.64
CA GLU A 127 -1.66 -2.25 13.91
C GLU A 127 -3.10 -1.76 14.15
N ARG A 128 -3.34 -1.13 15.31
CA ARG A 128 -4.65 -0.61 15.72
C ARG A 128 -4.95 0.78 15.16
N GLN A 129 -3.95 1.46 14.64
CA GLN A 129 -4.11 2.81 14.12
C GLN A 129 -4.88 2.79 12.79
N PRO A 130 -6.03 3.48 12.68
CA PRO A 130 -6.64 3.73 11.39
C PRO A 130 -5.75 4.68 10.57
N VAL A 131 -5.49 4.34 9.31
CA VAL A 131 -4.61 5.12 8.44
C VAL A 131 -5.41 5.71 7.29
N PRO A 132 -5.73 6.99 7.31
CA PRO A 132 -6.35 7.67 6.18
C PRO A 132 -5.52 7.53 4.91
N LEU A 133 -6.16 7.33 3.77
CA LEU A 133 -5.50 7.17 2.47
C LEU A 133 -4.49 8.29 2.18
N ARG A 134 -4.82 9.53 2.52
CA ARG A 134 -3.94 10.70 2.34
C ARG A 134 -2.60 10.54 3.07
N ASP A 135 -2.61 9.88 4.26
CA ASP A 135 -1.43 9.71 5.10
C ASP A 135 -0.44 8.67 4.52
N LEU A 136 -0.87 7.88 3.52
CA LEU A 136 0.01 7.06 2.68
C LEU A 136 0.39 7.75 1.37
N VAL A 137 -0.56 8.45 0.76
CA VAL A 137 -0.37 9.06 -0.57
C VAL A 137 0.62 10.20 -0.54
N GLU A 138 0.54 11.10 0.45
CA GLU A 138 1.44 12.26 0.53
C GLU A 138 2.91 11.85 0.77
N PRO A 139 3.24 11.00 1.75
CA PRO A 139 4.61 10.48 1.88
C PRO A 139 5.09 9.72 0.65
N MET A 140 4.21 8.97 -0.02
CA MET A 140 4.54 8.25 -1.24
C MET A 140 4.89 9.21 -2.39
N LYS A 141 4.16 10.31 -2.57
CA LYS A 141 4.49 11.36 -3.55
C LYS A 141 5.88 11.97 -3.26
N VAL A 142 6.14 12.32 -2.00
CA VAL A 142 7.43 12.89 -1.56
C VAL A 142 8.57 11.90 -1.83
N THR A 143 8.43 10.66 -1.41
CA THR A 143 9.47 9.64 -1.61
C THR A 143 9.74 9.35 -3.09
N ARG A 144 8.69 9.33 -3.93
CA ARG A 144 8.82 9.18 -5.39
C ARG A 144 9.61 10.34 -6.02
N GLN A 145 9.32 11.59 -5.64
CA GLN A 145 10.08 12.77 -6.12
C GLN A 145 11.57 12.68 -5.75
N MET A 146 11.86 12.16 -4.56
CA MET A 146 13.21 11.93 -4.08
C MET A 146 13.86 10.66 -4.65
N ARG A 147 13.16 9.88 -5.49
CA ARG A 147 13.58 8.57 -5.98
C ARG A 147 13.90 7.59 -4.85
N LYS A 148 13.06 7.58 -3.81
CA LYS A 148 13.14 6.70 -2.65
C LYS A 148 11.92 5.79 -2.60
N ARG A 149 12.03 4.75 -1.79
CA ARG A 149 10.96 3.78 -1.54
C ARG A 149 10.28 4.11 -0.20
N LEU A 150 8.97 4.02 -0.15
CA LEU A 150 8.21 4.15 1.10
C LEU A 150 8.04 2.78 1.75
N MET A 151 8.59 2.62 2.94
CA MET A 151 8.43 1.45 3.79
C MET A 151 7.43 1.77 4.90
N LEU A 152 6.43 0.94 5.07
CA LEU A 152 5.50 0.98 6.20
C LEU A 152 5.93 -0.09 7.20
N ALA A 153 6.21 0.29 8.42
CA ALA A 153 6.52 -0.62 9.52
C ALA A 153 5.31 -0.68 10.45
N VAL A 154 4.62 -1.81 10.47
CA VAL A 154 3.44 -2.04 11.29
C VAL A 154 3.83 -2.90 12.49
N VAL A 155 3.63 -2.36 13.68
CA VAL A 155 3.94 -3.00 14.96
C VAL A 155 2.64 -3.54 15.55
N ASP A 156 2.58 -4.82 15.86
CA ASP A 156 1.44 -5.47 16.50
C ASP A 156 1.53 -5.43 18.04
N GLU A 157 0.54 -6.01 18.72
CA GLU A 157 0.45 -5.98 20.19
C GLU A 157 1.51 -6.84 20.90
N GLU A 158 2.19 -7.76 20.19
CA GLU A 158 3.33 -8.54 20.71
C GLU A 158 4.68 -7.88 20.37
N SER A 159 4.65 -6.66 19.79
CA SER A 159 5.81 -5.93 19.27
C SER A 159 6.51 -6.60 18.08
N ASP A 160 5.83 -7.51 17.40
CA ASP A 160 6.29 -8.03 16.13
C ASP A 160 6.09 -7.00 15.00
N ILE A 161 7.08 -6.91 14.12
CA ILE A 161 7.06 -5.94 13.03
C ILE A 161 6.79 -6.62 11.70
N THR A 162 5.78 -6.12 11.00
CA THR A 162 5.58 -6.47 9.59
C THR A 162 5.89 -5.26 8.72
N PHE A 163 6.82 -5.45 7.78
CA PHE A 163 7.20 -4.41 6.83
C PHE A 163 6.47 -4.57 5.50
N TYR A 164 6.00 -3.43 4.96
CA TYR A 164 5.39 -3.33 3.63
C TYR A 164 6.10 -2.26 2.82
N GLU A 165 6.08 -2.39 1.51
CA GLU A 165 6.38 -1.31 0.57
C GLU A 165 5.08 -0.77 0.01
N ALA A 166 4.89 0.55 0.04
CA ALA A 166 3.81 1.24 -0.62
C ALA A 166 4.35 2.05 -1.80
N ARG A 167 3.73 1.87 -2.98
CA ARG A 167 4.13 2.61 -4.19
C ARG A 167 2.97 2.82 -5.15
N GLU A 168 3.03 3.91 -5.90
CA GLU A 168 2.15 4.09 -7.05
C GLU A 168 2.59 3.16 -8.17
N ARG A 169 1.63 2.48 -8.79
CA ARG A 169 1.88 1.53 -9.87
C ARG A 169 1.15 1.94 -11.13
N GLU A 170 1.85 1.90 -12.26
CA GLU A 170 1.23 1.96 -13.56
C GLU A 170 0.86 0.54 -13.99
N LEU A 171 -0.43 0.36 -14.31
CA LEU A 171 -0.94 -0.90 -14.85
C LEU A 171 -1.11 -0.75 -16.36
N LYS A 172 -0.63 -1.74 -17.10
CA LYS A 172 -0.79 -1.82 -18.54
C LYS A 172 -0.83 -3.28 -18.98
N GLY A 173 -1.72 -3.58 -19.90
CA GLY A 173 -1.85 -4.88 -20.55
C GLY A 173 -1.41 -4.86 -22.01
N ASP A 174 -1.63 -5.97 -22.67
CA ASP A 174 -1.27 -6.20 -24.07
C ASP A 174 -2.46 -6.78 -24.86
N MET A 175 -3.70 -6.63 -24.35
CA MET A 175 -4.88 -7.20 -24.96
C MET A 175 -5.83 -6.12 -25.45
N LYS A 176 -5.52 -5.58 -26.65
CA LYS A 176 -6.47 -4.74 -27.38
C LYS A 176 -7.56 -5.61 -27.96
N VAL A 177 -8.79 -5.32 -27.59
CA VAL A 177 -9.95 -6.08 -28.06
C VAL A 177 -11.11 -5.13 -28.33
N GLU A 178 -11.53 -5.15 -29.58
CA GLU A 178 -12.78 -4.53 -30.03
C GLU A 178 -13.67 -5.64 -30.63
N VAL A 179 -14.35 -6.38 -29.78
CA VAL A 179 -15.36 -7.37 -30.18
C VAL A 179 -16.69 -6.99 -29.59
N GLY A 180 -17.68 -6.95 -30.44
CA GLY A 180 -19.03 -6.58 -30.05
C GLY A 180 -20.07 -7.32 -30.86
N GLY A 181 -21.31 -7.01 -30.58
CA GLY A 181 -22.51 -7.50 -31.26
C GLY A 181 -23.40 -8.38 -30.38
N GLY A 182 -24.67 -8.33 -30.68
CA GLY A 182 -25.71 -9.04 -29.95
C GLY A 182 -26.48 -8.17 -28.98
N THR A 183 -27.58 -8.73 -28.47
CA THR A 183 -28.43 -8.10 -27.47
C THR A 183 -28.56 -9.03 -26.29
N ALA A 184 -28.27 -8.54 -25.11
CA ALA A 184 -28.32 -9.27 -23.86
C ALA A 184 -29.49 -8.79 -22.99
N THR A 185 -29.98 -9.63 -22.10
CA THR A 185 -31.07 -9.32 -21.19
C THR A 185 -30.57 -9.05 -19.79
N LEU A 186 -30.91 -7.88 -19.23
CA LEU A 186 -30.75 -7.60 -17.82
C LEU A 186 -31.73 -8.43 -17.00
N LEU A 187 -31.19 -9.29 -16.15
CA LEU A 187 -31.95 -10.00 -15.12
C LEU A 187 -31.98 -9.17 -13.83
N GLU A 188 -31.79 -9.77 -12.68
CA GLU A 188 -31.83 -9.05 -11.41
C GLU A 188 -30.47 -8.44 -11.07
N ASP A 189 -29.44 -9.27 -10.99
CA ASP A 189 -28.07 -8.91 -10.58
C ASP A 189 -27.02 -9.24 -11.64
N ARG A 190 -27.43 -9.63 -12.85
CA ARG A 190 -26.56 -10.07 -13.95
C ARG A 190 -27.20 -9.87 -15.30
N VAL A 191 -26.40 -9.93 -16.33
CA VAL A 191 -26.82 -9.81 -17.72
C VAL A 191 -26.54 -11.11 -18.46
N MET A 192 -27.50 -11.57 -19.27
CA MET A 192 -27.40 -12.81 -20.04
C MET A 192 -27.45 -12.53 -21.53
N LEU A 193 -26.42 -12.94 -22.25
CA LEU A 193 -26.42 -13.01 -23.70
C LEU A 193 -26.78 -14.43 -24.11
N TRP A 194 -27.91 -14.55 -24.82
CA TRP A 194 -28.54 -15.84 -25.13
C TRP A 194 -28.08 -16.43 -26.45
N ASP A 195 -27.66 -15.57 -27.39
CA ASP A 195 -27.22 -15.99 -28.72
C ASP A 195 -25.85 -16.65 -28.65
N PRO A 196 -25.69 -17.92 -29.09
CA PRO A 196 -24.44 -18.67 -28.94
C PRO A 196 -23.27 -18.06 -29.71
N GLU A 197 -23.49 -17.54 -30.91
CA GLU A 197 -22.46 -16.99 -31.79
C GLU A 197 -21.89 -15.70 -31.17
N SER A 198 -22.75 -14.79 -30.75
CA SER A 198 -22.34 -13.56 -30.06
C SER A 198 -21.69 -13.86 -28.72
N SER A 199 -22.19 -14.87 -27.99
CA SER A 199 -21.61 -15.32 -26.71
C SER A 199 -20.18 -15.82 -26.87
N GLU A 200 -19.92 -16.66 -27.87
CA GLU A 200 -18.58 -17.15 -28.18
C GLU A 200 -17.66 -16.01 -28.61
N ARG A 201 -18.11 -15.18 -29.54
CA ARG A 201 -17.33 -14.04 -30.08
C ARG A 201 -16.90 -13.07 -28.99
N ILE A 202 -17.82 -12.66 -28.09
CA ILE A 202 -17.52 -11.72 -27.00
C ILE A 202 -16.63 -12.39 -25.95
N HIS A 203 -16.87 -13.67 -25.65
CA HIS A 203 -16.08 -14.40 -24.67
C HIS A 203 -14.65 -14.67 -25.16
N GLU A 204 -14.50 -15.25 -26.35
CA GLU A 204 -13.16 -15.60 -26.88
C GLU A 204 -12.38 -14.36 -27.28
N GLY A 205 -13.03 -13.37 -27.88
CA GLY A 205 -12.35 -12.16 -28.35
C GLY A 205 -11.92 -11.22 -27.24
N GLY A 206 -12.73 -11.01 -26.20
CA GLY A 206 -12.48 -10.04 -25.12
C GLY A 206 -12.32 -10.64 -23.75
N PHE A 207 -12.48 -11.92 -23.62
CA PHE A 207 -12.49 -12.63 -22.34
C PHE A 207 -13.53 -12.09 -21.36
N TYR A 208 -14.67 -11.59 -21.91
CA TYR A 208 -15.79 -11.11 -21.08
C TYR A 208 -16.62 -12.26 -20.54
N GLY A 209 -17.27 -12.03 -19.41
CA GLY A 209 -18.26 -12.89 -18.82
C GLY A 209 -17.80 -14.33 -18.53
N LYS A 210 -18.76 -15.20 -18.32
CA LYS A 210 -18.59 -16.64 -18.14
C LYS A 210 -19.46 -17.37 -19.13
N ALA A 211 -18.85 -18.06 -20.10
CA ALA A 211 -19.55 -18.87 -21.08
C ALA A 211 -20.00 -20.21 -20.47
N GLY A 212 -21.16 -20.71 -20.91
CA GLY A 212 -21.70 -22.01 -20.53
C GLY A 212 -23.03 -22.31 -21.22
N GLY A 213 -23.16 -23.50 -21.81
CA GLY A 213 -24.42 -23.94 -22.47
C GLY A 213 -24.84 -23.05 -23.64
N GLY A 214 -23.89 -22.52 -24.43
CA GLY A 214 -24.19 -21.64 -25.56
C GLY A 214 -24.60 -20.21 -25.16
N ARG A 215 -24.38 -19.81 -23.92
CA ARG A 215 -24.77 -18.50 -23.38
C ARG A 215 -23.60 -17.84 -22.68
N LEU A 216 -23.65 -16.51 -22.55
CA LEU A 216 -22.66 -15.77 -21.82
C LEU A 216 -23.30 -14.99 -20.67
N GLN A 217 -22.83 -15.25 -19.46
CA GLN A 217 -23.22 -14.48 -18.28
C GLN A 217 -22.20 -13.37 -18.05
N LEU A 218 -22.67 -12.14 -17.95
CA LEU A 218 -21.89 -10.93 -17.70
C LEU A 218 -22.24 -10.35 -16.33
N SER A 219 -21.27 -9.73 -15.67
CA SER A 219 -21.50 -8.89 -14.50
C SER A 219 -22.08 -7.54 -14.91
N LEU A 220 -22.64 -6.80 -13.95
CA LEU A 220 -23.18 -5.46 -14.22
C LEU A 220 -22.10 -4.51 -14.73
N VAL A 221 -20.91 -4.51 -14.12
CA VAL A 221 -19.81 -3.63 -14.55
C VAL A 221 -19.24 -3.96 -15.94
N GLU A 222 -19.16 -5.27 -16.29
CA GLU A 222 -18.78 -5.70 -17.65
C GLU A 222 -19.82 -5.23 -18.68
N SER A 223 -21.09 -5.39 -18.34
CA SER A 223 -22.22 -5.04 -19.21
C SER A 223 -22.31 -3.53 -19.42
N ALA A 224 -22.12 -2.72 -18.37
CA ALA A 224 -22.07 -1.27 -18.49
C ALA A 224 -20.97 -0.80 -19.41
N TYR A 225 -19.76 -1.37 -19.28
CA TYR A 225 -18.64 -1.05 -20.15
C TYR A 225 -18.92 -1.41 -21.62
N LEU A 226 -19.46 -2.60 -21.88
CA LEU A 226 -19.80 -3.03 -23.23
C LEU A 226 -20.91 -2.18 -23.87
N LEU A 227 -21.92 -1.80 -23.07
CA LEU A 227 -23.00 -0.90 -23.50
C LEU A 227 -22.46 0.50 -23.79
N GLU A 228 -21.61 1.05 -22.91
CA GLU A 228 -20.96 2.37 -23.06
C GLU A 228 -20.11 2.44 -24.34
N LYS A 229 -19.42 1.35 -24.70
CA LYS A 229 -18.63 1.26 -25.93
C LYS A 229 -19.44 0.93 -27.18
N GLY A 230 -20.76 0.75 -27.05
CA GLY A 230 -21.62 0.34 -28.19
C GLY A 230 -21.35 -1.10 -28.67
N LEU A 231 -20.70 -1.92 -27.85
CA LEU A 231 -20.30 -3.29 -28.20
C LEU A 231 -21.38 -4.32 -27.84
N LEU A 232 -22.39 -3.94 -27.07
CA LEU A 232 -23.50 -4.81 -26.66
C LEU A 232 -24.77 -3.98 -26.47
N GLY A 233 -25.90 -4.42 -27.06
CA GLY A 233 -27.21 -3.92 -26.69
C GLY A 233 -27.72 -4.61 -25.43
N ILE A 234 -28.46 -3.90 -24.58
CA ILE A 234 -29.10 -4.49 -23.40
C ILE A 234 -30.58 -4.16 -23.40
N VAL A 235 -31.38 -5.18 -23.14
CA VAL A 235 -32.84 -5.05 -22.97
C VAL A 235 -33.22 -5.49 -21.56
N ASP A 236 -34.36 -5.04 -21.10
CA ASP A 236 -34.96 -5.55 -19.86
C ASP A 236 -35.72 -6.88 -20.08
N ARG A 237 -36.39 -7.40 -19.03
CA ARG A 237 -37.14 -8.66 -19.09
C ARG A 237 -38.36 -8.61 -20.01
N SER A 238 -38.85 -7.42 -20.33
CA SER A 238 -39.95 -7.20 -21.28
C SER A 238 -39.49 -7.07 -22.73
N GLY A 239 -38.16 -6.99 -22.95
CA GLY A 239 -37.56 -6.80 -24.26
C GLY A 239 -37.34 -5.33 -24.62
N GLU A 240 -37.59 -4.38 -23.71
CA GLU A 240 -37.39 -2.96 -23.94
C GLU A 240 -35.92 -2.59 -23.87
N PRO A 241 -35.35 -1.85 -24.87
CA PRO A 241 -33.99 -1.42 -24.86
C PRO A 241 -33.67 -0.49 -23.68
N LEU A 242 -32.54 -0.72 -23.04
CA LEU A 242 -32.03 0.12 -21.96
C LEU A 242 -30.95 1.07 -22.47
N SER A 243 -31.11 2.36 -22.17
CA SER A 243 -30.01 3.32 -22.30
C SER A 243 -28.93 3.04 -21.24
N LEU A 244 -27.72 3.57 -21.47
CA LEU A 244 -26.63 3.47 -20.47
C LEU A 244 -27.06 4.07 -19.12
N GLU A 245 -27.73 5.23 -19.15
CA GLU A 245 -28.19 5.92 -17.93
C GLU A 245 -29.18 5.04 -17.14
N GLU A 246 -30.18 4.46 -17.82
CA GLU A 246 -31.17 3.58 -17.19
C GLU A 246 -30.53 2.30 -16.66
N PHE A 247 -29.59 1.71 -17.42
CA PHE A 247 -28.84 0.52 -16.99
C PHE A 247 -28.01 0.81 -15.72
N VAL A 248 -27.27 1.92 -15.71
CA VAL A 248 -26.46 2.35 -14.55
C VAL A 248 -27.35 2.63 -13.35
N ARG A 249 -28.49 3.30 -13.53
CA ARG A 249 -29.45 3.56 -12.45
C ARG A 249 -29.95 2.26 -11.80
N ARG A 250 -30.30 1.26 -12.60
CA ARG A 250 -30.72 -0.07 -12.10
C ARG A 250 -29.56 -0.81 -11.43
N SER A 251 -28.36 -0.72 -11.97
CA SER A 251 -27.18 -1.37 -11.40
C SER A 251 -26.81 -0.82 -10.02
N ARG A 252 -26.95 0.50 -9.81
CA ARG A 252 -26.75 1.15 -8.49
C ARG A 252 -27.72 0.65 -7.42
N SER A 253 -28.94 0.25 -7.79
CA SER A 253 -29.89 -0.31 -6.81
C SER A 253 -29.54 -1.73 -6.36
N VAL A 254 -28.69 -2.42 -7.13
CA VAL A 254 -28.21 -3.78 -6.83
C VAL A 254 -26.84 -3.78 -6.15
N GLU A 255 -25.98 -2.86 -6.53
CA GLU A 255 -24.58 -2.81 -6.12
C GLU A 255 -24.23 -1.38 -5.68
N GLU A 256 -24.13 -1.15 -4.36
CA GLU A 256 -23.96 0.18 -3.75
C GLU A 256 -22.70 0.91 -4.25
N ASP A 257 -21.60 0.19 -4.45
CA ASP A 257 -20.33 0.72 -4.93
C ASP A 257 -20.14 0.60 -6.46
N PHE A 258 -21.26 0.47 -7.21
CA PHE A 258 -21.25 0.24 -8.66
C PHE A 258 -20.45 1.28 -9.43
N ASP A 259 -20.65 2.57 -9.18
CA ASP A 259 -19.99 3.65 -9.94
C ASP A 259 -18.47 3.60 -9.79
N MET A 260 -17.99 3.37 -8.57
CA MET A 260 -16.57 3.25 -8.28
C MET A 260 -15.96 2.03 -8.98
N LYS A 261 -16.63 0.88 -8.90
CA LYS A 261 -16.20 -0.35 -9.58
C LYS A 261 -16.25 -0.19 -11.10
N HIS A 262 -17.31 0.41 -11.66
CA HIS A 262 -17.43 0.63 -13.10
C HIS A 262 -16.32 1.54 -13.62
N ARG A 263 -16.00 2.63 -12.92
CA ARG A 263 -14.91 3.53 -13.29
C ARG A 263 -13.56 2.82 -13.31
N VAL A 264 -13.24 2.05 -12.28
CA VAL A 264 -12.00 1.26 -12.20
C VAL A 264 -11.97 0.16 -13.27
N TYR A 265 -13.09 -0.54 -13.50
CA TYR A 265 -13.21 -1.56 -14.55
C TYR A 265 -12.92 -0.97 -15.92
N ARG A 266 -13.55 0.17 -16.25
CA ARG A 266 -13.35 0.91 -17.51
C ARG A 266 -11.87 1.29 -17.69
N ASP A 267 -11.25 1.94 -16.70
CA ASP A 267 -9.85 2.36 -16.77
C ASP A 267 -8.90 1.18 -16.99
N LEU A 268 -9.14 0.05 -16.31
CA LEU A 268 -8.36 -1.17 -16.52
C LEU A 268 -8.50 -1.73 -17.94
N ARG A 269 -9.72 -1.75 -18.48
CA ARG A 269 -9.98 -2.21 -19.86
C ARG A 269 -9.36 -1.27 -20.90
N GLU A 270 -9.42 0.03 -20.70
CA GLU A 270 -8.79 1.05 -21.56
C GLU A 270 -7.26 1.01 -21.53
N LYS A 271 -6.68 0.37 -20.50
CA LYS A 271 -5.25 0.04 -20.40
C LYS A 271 -4.89 -1.33 -20.97
N ASP A 272 -5.72 -1.89 -21.84
CA ASP A 272 -5.51 -3.17 -22.52
C ASP A 272 -5.40 -4.38 -21.56
N LEU A 273 -5.98 -4.29 -20.35
CA LEU A 273 -5.97 -5.35 -19.35
C LEU A 273 -7.24 -6.20 -19.43
N VAL A 274 -7.13 -7.49 -19.08
CA VAL A 274 -8.28 -8.38 -18.91
C VAL A 274 -8.70 -8.37 -17.45
N VAL A 275 -9.98 -8.11 -17.20
CA VAL A 275 -10.55 -7.93 -15.87
C VAL A 275 -11.64 -8.95 -15.62
N LYS A 276 -11.53 -9.68 -14.51
CA LYS A 276 -12.51 -10.66 -14.05
C LYS A 276 -12.85 -10.42 -12.58
N THR A 277 -13.95 -10.99 -12.11
CA THR A 277 -14.30 -10.89 -10.69
C THR A 277 -13.20 -11.44 -9.77
N GLY A 278 -12.90 -10.72 -8.71
CA GLY A 278 -11.93 -11.07 -7.68
C GLY A 278 -12.55 -11.66 -6.41
N PHE A 279 -13.85 -11.91 -6.37
CA PHE A 279 -14.61 -12.32 -5.19
C PHE A 279 -13.93 -13.43 -4.37
N LYS A 280 -13.40 -14.47 -5.03
CA LYS A 280 -12.69 -15.59 -4.37
C LYS A 280 -11.44 -15.16 -3.58
N PHE A 281 -10.94 -13.96 -3.83
CA PHE A 281 -9.74 -13.41 -3.23
C PHE A 281 -10.03 -12.20 -2.34
N GLY A 282 -11.33 -11.94 -2.03
CA GLY A 282 -11.71 -10.77 -1.23
C GLY A 282 -11.40 -9.42 -1.88
N SER A 283 -11.28 -9.38 -3.22
CA SER A 283 -11.05 -8.17 -3.99
C SER A 283 -12.16 -7.97 -5.02
N HIS A 284 -12.30 -6.77 -5.57
CA HIS A 284 -13.31 -6.53 -6.61
C HIS A 284 -12.92 -7.23 -7.91
N PHE A 285 -11.64 -7.13 -8.30
CA PHE A 285 -11.15 -7.65 -9.56
C PHE A 285 -9.88 -8.47 -9.41
N ARG A 286 -9.74 -9.48 -10.27
CA ARG A 286 -8.49 -10.11 -10.65
C ARG A 286 -8.15 -9.69 -12.06
N VAL A 287 -6.92 -9.27 -12.27
CA VAL A 287 -6.50 -8.59 -13.48
C VAL A 287 -5.33 -9.30 -14.13
N TYR A 288 -5.40 -9.46 -15.44
CA TYR A 288 -4.42 -10.15 -16.27
C TYR A 288 -3.85 -9.16 -17.29
N LYS A 289 -2.57 -9.26 -17.58
CA LYS A 289 -1.95 -8.50 -18.66
C LYS A 289 -2.40 -9.00 -20.03
N ARG A 290 -2.51 -10.33 -20.16
CA ARG A 290 -2.92 -10.99 -21.40
C ARG A 290 -3.60 -12.33 -21.11
N VAL A 291 -4.59 -12.67 -21.94
CA VAL A 291 -5.19 -13.99 -21.99
C VAL A 291 -5.27 -14.40 -23.45
N GLU A 292 -4.55 -15.46 -23.84
CA GLU A 292 -4.47 -15.91 -25.23
C GLU A 292 -5.63 -16.84 -25.61
N SER A 293 -6.19 -17.55 -24.63
CA SER A 293 -7.26 -18.51 -24.86
C SER A 293 -8.09 -18.69 -23.60
N SER A 294 -9.40 -18.76 -23.74
CA SER A 294 -10.34 -19.09 -22.68
C SER A 294 -10.16 -20.51 -22.13
N ARG A 295 -9.56 -21.41 -22.94
CA ARG A 295 -9.28 -22.80 -22.54
C ARG A 295 -8.03 -22.92 -21.67
N LYS A 296 -7.09 -21.97 -21.74
CA LYS A 296 -5.85 -21.97 -20.97
C LYS A 296 -5.61 -20.59 -20.36
N VAL A 297 -6.40 -20.26 -19.35
CA VAL A 297 -6.30 -18.98 -18.66
C VAL A 297 -5.02 -18.96 -17.80
N PRO A 298 -4.13 -17.98 -17.96
CA PRO A 298 -2.95 -17.83 -17.12
C PRO A 298 -3.33 -17.46 -15.69
N HIS A 299 -2.35 -17.39 -14.80
CA HIS A 299 -2.55 -16.77 -13.48
C HIS A 299 -2.66 -15.25 -13.64
N SER A 300 -3.64 -14.63 -12.97
CA SER A 300 -3.73 -13.17 -12.91
C SER A 300 -2.54 -12.60 -12.13
N GLU A 301 -2.05 -11.45 -12.56
CA GLU A 301 -0.94 -10.76 -11.91
C GLU A 301 -1.39 -9.93 -10.71
N TYR A 302 -2.57 -9.33 -10.81
CA TYR A 302 -3.05 -8.38 -9.80
C TYR A 302 -4.39 -8.78 -9.21
N LEU A 303 -4.54 -8.46 -7.92
CA LEU A 303 -5.83 -8.32 -7.25
C LEU A 303 -6.09 -6.83 -7.05
N VAL A 304 -7.17 -6.32 -7.62
CA VAL A 304 -7.50 -4.89 -7.56
C VAL A 304 -8.75 -4.69 -6.72
N HIS A 305 -8.64 -3.84 -5.71
CA HIS A 305 -9.75 -3.44 -4.85
C HIS A 305 -9.98 -1.93 -5.02
N SER A 306 -11.18 -1.57 -5.44
CA SER A 306 -11.57 -0.16 -5.59
C SER A 306 -11.86 0.43 -4.22
N ILE A 307 -11.36 1.62 -3.94
CA ILE A 307 -11.55 2.32 -2.68
C ILE A 307 -12.00 3.77 -2.93
N PRO A 308 -12.83 4.35 -2.04
CA PRO A 308 -13.22 5.76 -2.14
C PRO A 308 -12.05 6.71 -1.83
N GLU A 309 -12.18 7.98 -2.15
CA GLU A 309 -11.15 9.00 -1.93
C GLU A 309 -10.86 9.25 -0.44
N ASP A 310 -11.87 9.10 0.40
CA ASP A 310 -11.80 9.27 1.86
C ASP A 310 -11.52 7.97 2.61
N HIS A 311 -11.04 6.95 1.89
CA HIS A 311 -10.79 5.63 2.48
C HIS A 311 -9.85 5.68 3.68
N VAL A 312 -10.21 4.92 4.71
CA VAL A 312 -9.37 4.70 5.89
C VAL A 312 -8.95 3.24 5.95
N PHE A 313 -7.65 3.00 5.85
CA PHE A 313 -7.10 1.65 5.96
C PHE A 313 -7.10 1.17 7.42
N HIS A 314 -7.67 0.00 7.63
CA HIS A 314 -7.50 -0.79 8.85
C HIS A 314 -6.37 -1.80 8.61
N LEU A 315 -5.23 -1.61 9.24
CA LEU A 315 -4.00 -2.36 8.95
C LEU A 315 -4.13 -3.89 9.07
N PRO A 316 -4.92 -4.46 10.01
CA PRO A 316 -5.19 -5.89 10.02
C PRO A 316 -5.92 -6.40 8.76
N VAL A 317 -6.78 -5.57 8.15
CA VAL A 317 -7.46 -5.90 6.88
C VAL A 317 -6.46 -5.87 5.73
N VAL A 318 -5.64 -4.82 5.66
CA VAL A 318 -4.56 -4.70 4.66
C VAL A 318 -3.60 -5.88 4.76
N SER A 319 -3.17 -6.23 5.96
CA SER A 319 -2.28 -7.37 6.23
C SER A 319 -2.85 -8.68 5.67
N ARG A 320 -4.14 -8.95 5.92
CA ARG A 320 -4.82 -10.15 5.39
C ARG A 320 -4.87 -10.14 3.85
N ALA A 321 -5.25 -9.00 3.26
CA ALA A 321 -5.35 -8.86 1.80
C ALA A 321 -3.99 -9.05 1.11
N VAL A 322 -2.93 -8.41 1.62
CA VAL A 322 -1.57 -8.53 1.08
C VAL A 322 -1.02 -9.96 1.27
N ARG A 323 -1.27 -10.59 2.43
CA ARG A 323 -0.86 -11.97 2.70
C ARG A 323 -1.55 -12.95 1.75
N LEU A 324 -2.87 -12.79 1.55
CA LEU A 324 -3.63 -13.62 0.62
C LEU A 324 -3.11 -13.45 -0.81
N ALA A 325 -2.94 -12.23 -1.29
CA ALA A 325 -2.39 -11.95 -2.61
C ALA A 325 -1.01 -12.62 -2.78
N HIS A 326 -0.13 -12.46 -1.81
CA HIS A 326 1.21 -13.06 -1.82
C HIS A 326 1.16 -14.60 -1.86
N SER A 327 0.26 -15.24 -1.07
CA SER A 327 0.13 -16.70 -1.03
C SER A 327 -0.28 -17.31 -2.36
N VAL A 328 -1.01 -16.56 -3.19
CA VAL A 328 -1.43 -16.96 -4.54
C VAL A 328 -0.59 -16.31 -5.65
N ARG A 329 0.60 -15.78 -5.30
CA ARG A 329 1.57 -15.15 -6.22
C ARG A 329 0.97 -14.00 -7.03
N LYS A 330 0.21 -13.15 -6.37
CA LYS A 330 -0.40 -11.94 -6.95
C LYS A 330 0.03 -10.71 -6.17
N VAL A 331 -0.16 -9.56 -6.80
CA VAL A 331 0.11 -8.26 -6.20
C VAL A 331 -1.22 -7.64 -5.77
N MET A 332 -1.30 -7.16 -4.53
CA MET A 332 -2.45 -6.42 -4.04
C MET A 332 -2.35 -4.96 -4.45
N VAL A 333 -3.40 -4.45 -5.08
CA VAL A 333 -3.49 -3.09 -5.59
C VAL A 333 -4.81 -2.46 -5.15
N PHE A 334 -4.73 -1.25 -4.61
CA PHE A 334 -5.90 -0.44 -4.28
C PHE A 334 -6.06 0.64 -5.36
N ALA A 335 -7.21 0.60 -6.04
CA ALA A 335 -7.56 1.57 -7.08
C ALA A 335 -8.41 2.68 -6.48
N ARG A 336 -8.04 3.93 -6.69
CA ARG A 336 -8.72 5.12 -6.19
C ARG A 336 -8.93 6.14 -7.30
N ASP A 337 -9.97 6.94 -7.20
CA ASP A 337 -10.11 8.14 -8.02
C ASP A 337 -9.23 9.26 -7.44
N GLU A 338 -8.60 10.00 -8.30
CA GLU A 338 -7.88 11.24 -7.95
C GLU A 338 -8.17 12.28 -9.04
N GLY A 339 -9.17 13.13 -8.78
CA GLY A 339 -9.53 14.18 -9.72
C GLY A 339 -10.01 13.68 -11.09
N GLY A 340 -10.75 12.58 -11.14
CA GLY A 340 -11.28 11.96 -12.36
C GLY A 340 -10.34 10.96 -13.04
N MET A 341 -9.15 10.77 -12.50
CA MET A 341 -8.18 9.76 -12.97
C MET A 341 -8.07 8.61 -11.97
N VAL A 342 -8.05 7.38 -12.47
CA VAL A 342 -7.81 6.22 -11.62
C VAL A 342 -6.31 6.07 -11.35
N LYS A 343 -5.95 6.05 -10.07
CA LYS A 343 -4.60 5.80 -9.57
C LYS A 343 -4.55 4.48 -8.83
N TYR A 344 -3.41 3.83 -8.91
CA TYR A 344 -3.20 2.48 -8.37
C TYR A 344 -2.11 2.51 -7.31
N LEU A 345 -2.50 2.19 -6.07
CA LEU A 345 -1.61 2.03 -4.92
C LEU A 345 -1.30 0.54 -4.72
N GLU A 346 -0.08 0.14 -4.93
CA GLU A 346 0.41 -1.19 -4.57
C GLU A 346 0.89 -1.19 -3.12
N ILE A 347 0.45 -2.17 -2.34
CA ILE A 347 1.02 -2.48 -1.02
C ILE A 347 1.48 -3.93 -1.07
N GLY A 348 2.78 -4.12 -0.91
CA GLY A 348 3.43 -5.43 -0.95
C GLY A 348 4.23 -5.73 0.31
N ARG A 349 4.34 -7.01 0.71
CA ARG A 349 5.17 -7.40 1.85
C ARG A 349 6.65 -7.19 1.52
N LEU A 350 7.37 -6.56 2.42
CA LEU A 350 8.80 -6.31 2.33
C LEU A 350 9.53 -7.15 3.39
N LYS A 351 10.71 -7.66 3.04
CA LYS A 351 11.66 -8.29 3.99
C LYS A 351 12.94 -7.49 3.92
N PRO A 352 13.15 -6.55 4.85
CA PRO A 352 14.36 -5.75 4.88
C PRO A 352 15.59 -6.54 5.32
#